data_3d154667b68e381872a946b05c939a5e
#
_entry.id   3d154667b68e381872a946b05c939a5e
#
_cell.length_a   1.000
_cell.length_b   1.000
_cell.length_c   1.000
_cell.angle_alpha   90.00
_cell.angle_beta   90.00
_cell.angle_gamma   90.00
#
_symmetry.space_group_name_H-M   'P 1'
#
loop_
_entity.id
_entity.type
_entity.pdbx_description
1 polymer ?
#
loop_
_entity_poly.entity_id
_entity_poly.type
_entity_poly.pdbx_seq_one_letter_code
_entity_poly.pdbx_strand_id
1 'polypeptide(L)'
;ALAAGTVTAINVPEGGAVNKDDIVLQISGEDLTEAIQSAAESLRSAELNMDNLQEAMNNYTITSPISGTIIEKNAKAGDALSAGSDLCTIFDLSYLEMTLNVDELQVSSLSVGQSVQVTADAVPDKTYTGVVTRVSMKGTSNGGTTTYPVKVRIDETDGLRPGMNSNAEIVVAQVNNTITVPNAAIVRGDV
;
A
#
# COMPACT_ATOMS: atom_id res chain seq x y z
N ALA A 1 17.16 -60.10 20.59
CA ALA A 1 16.57 -58.81 20.17
C ALA A 1 17.67 -57.75 20.06
N LEU A 2 17.63 -56.91 19.08
CA LEU A 2 18.57 -55.81 18.84
C LEU A 2 18.15 -54.53 19.61
N ALA A 3 16.93 -54.52 20.16
CA ALA A 3 16.37 -53.43 20.93
C ALA A 3 15.67 -53.93 22.21
N ALA A 4 15.63 -53.12 23.26
CA ALA A 4 14.79 -53.33 24.41
C ALA A 4 13.41 -52.72 24.18
N GLY A 5 12.37 -53.38 24.75
CA GLY A 5 11.00 -52.88 24.63
C GLY A 5 9.97 -53.90 25.07
N THR A 6 8.70 -53.53 25.08
CA THR A 6 7.58 -54.37 25.39
C THR A 6 7.05 -55.05 24.14
N VAL A 7 6.85 -56.35 24.13
CA VAL A 7 6.27 -57.08 23.01
C VAL A 7 4.80 -56.71 22.86
N THR A 8 4.45 -56.14 21.72
CA THR A 8 3.11 -55.65 21.42
C THR A 8 2.27 -56.65 20.56
N ALA A 9 2.97 -57.44 19.75
CA ALA A 9 2.33 -58.48 18.96
C ALA A 9 3.27 -59.65 18.70
N ILE A 10 2.73 -60.86 18.69
CA ILE A 10 3.39 -62.04 18.25
C ILE A 10 2.59 -62.59 17.05
N ASN A 11 3.19 -62.55 15.88
CA ASN A 11 2.51 -62.82 14.62
C ASN A 11 2.59 -64.31 14.21
N VAL A 12 3.49 -65.10 14.86
CA VAL A 12 3.73 -66.49 14.53
C VAL A 12 3.62 -67.34 15.79
N PRO A 13 2.71 -68.35 15.83
CA PRO A 13 2.58 -69.25 16.97
C PRO A 13 3.80 -70.22 17.04
N GLU A 14 3.98 -70.83 18.22
CA GLU A 14 5.00 -71.87 18.38
C GLU A 14 4.78 -73.04 17.45
N GLY A 15 5.78 -73.45 16.69
CA GLY A 15 5.66 -74.48 15.63
C GLY A 15 5.19 -73.98 14.28
N GLY A 16 4.89 -72.69 14.11
CA GLY A 16 4.51 -72.10 12.85
C GLY A 16 5.69 -71.95 11.89
N ALA A 17 5.44 -72.15 10.59
CA ALA A 17 6.44 -71.90 9.55
C ALA A 17 6.61 -70.42 9.27
N VAL A 18 7.85 -69.95 9.06
CA VAL A 18 8.15 -68.57 8.73
C VAL A 18 9.02 -68.53 7.46
N ASN A 19 8.79 -67.53 6.62
CA ASN A 19 9.65 -67.25 5.49
C ASN A 19 10.71 -66.20 5.87
N LYS A 20 11.71 -66.06 5.04
CA LYS A 20 12.68 -64.97 5.17
C LYS A 20 11.94 -63.64 5.07
N ASP A 21 12.28 -62.71 6.00
CA ASP A 21 11.74 -61.36 6.12
C ASP A 21 10.32 -61.24 6.71
N ASP A 22 9.74 -62.38 7.16
CA ASP A 22 8.48 -62.35 7.88
C ASP A 22 8.60 -61.67 9.26
N ILE A 23 7.61 -60.85 9.63
CA ILE A 23 7.58 -60.20 10.94
C ILE A 23 7.09 -61.20 11.98
N VAL A 24 8.00 -61.72 12.78
CA VAL A 24 7.74 -62.74 13.83
C VAL A 24 7.09 -62.08 15.06
N LEU A 25 7.62 -60.94 15.50
CA LEU A 25 7.11 -60.23 16.67
C LEU A 25 7.35 -58.74 16.50
N GLN A 26 6.55 -57.91 17.16
CA GLN A 26 6.68 -56.48 17.22
C GLN A 26 6.98 -56.07 18.67
N ILE A 27 7.93 -55.14 18.84
CA ILE A 27 8.32 -54.58 20.12
C ILE A 27 8.02 -53.08 20.06
N SER A 28 7.33 -52.53 21.04
CA SER A 28 7.26 -51.08 21.26
C SER A 28 8.31 -50.66 22.26
N GLY A 29 9.04 -49.60 21.99
CA GLY A 29 9.88 -48.90 22.95
C GLY A 29 9.28 -47.50 23.15
N GLU A 30 8.60 -47.27 24.27
CA GLU A 30 8.09 -45.93 24.61
C GLU A 30 9.22 -44.91 24.63
N ASP A 31 10.36 -45.27 25.25
CA ASP A 31 11.54 -44.42 25.27
C ASP A 31 12.05 -44.00 23.89
N LEU A 32 11.94 -44.92 22.89
CA LEU A 32 12.39 -44.62 21.54
C LEU A 32 11.42 -43.68 20.82
N THR A 33 10.12 -43.84 21.08
CA THR A 33 9.08 -42.97 20.49
C THR A 33 9.22 -41.56 21.06
N GLU A 34 9.40 -41.43 22.38
CA GLU A 34 9.64 -40.15 23.03
C GLU A 34 10.94 -39.49 22.58
N ALA A 35 12.01 -40.27 22.39
CA ALA A 35 13.28 -39.76 21.86
C ALA A 35 13.14 -39.25 20.43
N ILE A 36 12.41 -39.96 19.55
CA ILE A 36 12.12 -39.51 18.19
C ILE A 36 11.29 -38.23 18.20
N GLN A 37 10.26 -38.15 19.05
CA GLN A 37 9.43 -36.94 19.17
C GLN A 37 10.25 -35.75 19.67
N SER A 38 11.07 -35.93 20.71
CA SER A 38 11.94 -34.88 21.23
C SER A 38 12.97 -34.40 20.18
N ALA A 39 13.54 -35.35 19.40
CA ALA A 39 14.44 -35.00 18.31
C ALA A 39 13.73 -34.22 17.19
N ALA A 40 12.48 -34.60 16.87
CA ALA A 40 11.67 -33.89 15.87
C ALA A 40 11.31 -32.44 16.32
N GLU A 41 10.97 -32.29 17.61
CA GLU A 41 10.71 -30.95 18.20
C GLU A 41 11.98 -30.07 18.20
N SER A 42 13.13 -30.68 18.53
CA SER A 42 14.41 -29.98 18.49
C SER A 42 14.80 -29.54 17.06
N LEU A 43 14.57 -30.42 16.07
CA LEU A 43 14.77 -30.09 14.65
C LEU A 43 13.90 -28.92 14.24
N ARG A 44 12.59 -28.99 14.56
CA ARG A 44 11.65 -27.92 14.23
C ARG A 44 12.04 -26.59 14.87
N SER A 45 12.51 -26.61 16.12
CA SER A 45 13.00 -25.41 16.79
C SER A 45 14.24 -24.81 16.09
N ALA A 46 15.16 -25.68 15.63
CA ALA A 46 16.34 -25.26 14.89
C ALA A 46 15.98 -24.67 13.51
N GLU A 47 15.00 -25.25 12.83
CA GLU A 47 14.48 -24.72 11.55
C GLU A 47 13.88 -23.34 11.73
N LEU A 48 13.01 -23.15 12.74
CA LEU A 48 12.43 -21.83 13.04
C LEU A 48 13.48 -20.78 13.38
N ASN A 49 14.53 -21.17 14.12
CA ASN A 49 15.64 -20.27 14.41
C ASN A 49 16.41 -19.88 13.14
N MET A 50 16.60 -20.83 12.23
CA MET A 50 17.26 -20.57 10.95
C MET A 50 16.44 -19.60 10.09
N ASP A 51 15.12 -19.81 9.99
CA ASP A 51 14.22 -18.94 9.28
C ASP A 51 14.25 -17.50 9.85
N ASN A 52 14.18 -17.35 11.17
CA ASN A 52 14.28 -16.05 11.84
C ASN A 52 15.60 -15.33 11.53
N LEU A 53 16.72 -16.07 11.50
CA LEU A 53 18.02 -15.49 11.16
C LEU A 53 18.09 -15.11 9.67
N GLN A 54 17.44 -15.86 8.81
CA GLN A 54 17.35 -15.55 7.39
C GLN A 54 16.50 -14.32 7.13
N GLU A 55 15.37 -14.18 7.83
CA GLU A 55 14.57 -12.94 7.80
C GLU A 55 15.37 -11.74 8.32
N ALA A 56 16.09 -11.93 9.42
CA ALA A 56 16.96 -10.88 9.94
C ALA A 56 18.04 -10.45 8.93
N MET A 57 18.65 -11.40 8.20
CA MET A 57 19.58 -11.10 7.12
C MET A 57 18.93 -10.32 5.97
N ASN A 58 17.70 -10.64 5.60
CA ASN A 58 16.98 -9.92 4.55
C ASN A 58 16.74 -8.45 4.91
N ASN A 59 16.61 -8.14 6.21
CA ASN A 59 16.43 -6.77 6.70
C ASN A 59 17.68 -5.88 6.52
N TYR A 60 18.86 -6.45 6.24
CA TYR A 60 20.05 -5.67 5.89
C TYR A 60 20.04 -5.17 4.44
N THR A 61 19.14 -5.67 3.60
CA THR A 61 18.95 -5.18 2.24
C THR A 61 17.61 -4.47 2.14
N ILE A 62 17.66 -3.12 2.09
CA ILE A 62 16.45 -2.29 2.04
C ILE A 62 16.15 -1.99 0.58
N THR A 63 14.98 -2.42 0.13
CA THR A 63 14.48 -2.19 -1.23
C THR A 63 13.32 -1.21 -1.21
N SER A 64 13.16 -0.48 -2.32
CA SER A 64 12.00 0.41 -2.47
C SER A 64 10.71 -0.39 -2.62
N PRO A 65 9.66 -0.11 -1.83
CA PRO A 65 8.36 -0.77 -1.96
C PRO A 65 7.53 -0.26 -3.16
N ILE A 66 7.92 0.87 -3.75
CA ILE A 66 7.24 1.51 -4.87
C ILE A 66 8.24 1.95 -5.94
N SER A 67 7.76 2.08 -7.17
CA SER A 67 8.49 2.79 -8.23
C SER A 67 8.32 4.29 -8.03
N GLY A 68 9.38 5.08 -8.19
CA GLY A 68 9.26 6.53 -7.99
C GLY A 68 10.63 7.23 -7.98
N THR A 69 10.60 8.48 -7.57
CA THR A 69 11.79 9.34 -7.44
C THR A 69 12.10 9.58 -5.98
N ILE A 70 13.36 9.41 -5.59
CA ILE A 70 13.83 9.77 -4.26
C ILE A 70 13.88 11.30 -4.19
N ILE A 71 13.03 11.90 -3.35
CA ILE A 71 12.96 13.34 -3.15
C ILE A 71 13.78 13.81 -1.95
N GLU A 72 13.98 12.92 -0.98
CA GLU A 72 14.76 13.21 0.22
C GLU A 72 15.59 11.98 0.60
N LYS A 73 16.84 12.20 0.96
CA LYS A 73 17.78 11.16 1.37
C LYS A 73 18.41 11.55 2.71
N ASN A 74 18.10 10.79 3.75
CA ASN A 74 18.52 11.07 5.13
C ASN A 74 19.70 10.22 5.60
N ALA A 75 20.17 9.27 4.77
CA ALA A 75 21.28 8.38 5.11
C ALA A 75 22.40 8.48 4.07
N LYS A 76 23.63 8.34 4.53
CA LYS A 76 24.87 8.33 3.73
C LYS A 76 25.68 7.07 4.02
N ALA A 77 26.52 6.68 3.09
CA ALA A 77 27.46 5.59 3.32
C ALA A 77 28.37 5.90 4.52
N GLY A 78 28.42 4.97 5.47
CA GLY A 78 29.16 5.10 6.73
C GLY A 78 28.30 5.53 7.92
N ASP A 79 27.05 5.90 7.74
CA ASP A 79 26.18 6.26 8.85
C ASP A 79 25.76 4.99 9.63
N ALA A 80 25.70 5.12 10.95
CA ALA A 80 25.11 4.11 11.82
C ALA A 80 23.59 4.30 11.88
N LEU A 81 22.83 3.26 11.54
CA LEU A 81 21.38 3.29 11.53
C LEU A 81 20.81 2.51 12.71
N SER A 82 19.71 3.00 13.24
CA SER A 82 18.88 2.31 14.23
C SER A 82 17.63 1.75 13.55
N ALA A 83 17.03 0.72 14.14
CA ALA A 83 15.73 0.24 13.68
C ALA A 83 14.69 1.37 13.75
N GLY A 84 13.94 1.56 12.65
CA GLY A 84 12.93 2.61 12.54
C GLY A 84 13.46 3.97 12.05
N SER A 85 14.73 4.07 11.66
CA SER A 85 15.27 5.31 11.06
C SER A 85 14.67 5.55 9.67
N ASP A 86 14.26 6.79 9.40
CA ASP A 86 13.84 7.23 8.07
C ASP A 86 15.05 7.41 7.15
N LEU A 87 15.14 6.60 6.10
CA LEU A 87 16.30 6.56 5.21
C LEU A 87 16.14 7.47 4.00
N CYS A 88 14.98 7.45 3.39
CA CYS A 88 14.65 8.26 2.23
C CYS A 88 13.15 8.39 2.06
N THR A 89 12.72 9.43 1.37
CA THR A 89 11.34 9.63 0.94
C THR A 89 11.25 9.44 -0.57
N ILE A 90 10.35 8.54 -0.99
CA ILE A 90 10.13 8.21 -2.40
C ILE A 90 8.72 8.63 -2.78
N PHE A 91 8.60 9.42 -3.85
CA PHE A 91 7.33 9.82 -4.42
C PHE A 91 7.12 9.18 -5.78
N ASP A 92 5.91 8.67 -6.00
CA ASP A 92 5.42 8.37 -7.33
C ASP A 92 4.97 9.69 -7.98
N LEU A 93 5.73 10.15 -8.97
CA LEU A 93 5.48 11.38 -9.71
C LEU A 93 4.75 11.12 -11.03
N SER A 94 4.20 9.94 -11.24
CA SER A 94 3.42 9.60 -12.45
C SER A 94 2.15 10.44 -12.56
N TYR A 95 1.65 10.92 -11.45
CA TYR A 95 0.57 11.91 -11.35
C TYR A 95 0.75 12.76 -10.10
N LEU A 96 0.11 13.92 -10.07
CA LEU A 96 0.01 14.76 -8.88
C LEU A 96 -1.45 14.88 -8.45
N GLU A 97 -1.65 15.01 -7.16
CA GLU A 97 -2.98 15.24 -6.58
C GLU A 97 -3.01 16.61 -5.89
N MET A 98 -4.00 17.40 -6.24
CA MET A 98 -4.28 18.70 -5.63
C MET A 98 -5.55 18.58 -4.79
N THR A 99 -5.53 19.20 -3.60
CA THR A 99 -6.73 19.31 -2.77
C THR A 99 -7.21 20.74 -2.75
N LEU A 100 -8.43 20.96 -3.21
CA LEU A 100 -9.13 22.25 -3.19
C LEU A 100 -10.13 22.28 -2.05
N ASN A 101 -10.22 23.39 -1.34
CA ASN A 101 -11.29 23.63 -0.36
C ASN A 101 -12.39 24.46 -1.02
N VAL A 102 -13.49 23.80 -1.39
CA VAL A 102 -14.60 24.42 -2.11
C VAL A 102 -15.69 24.80 -1.14
N ASP A 103 -16.25 26.00 -1.31
CA ASP A 103 -17.35 26.51 -0.49
C ASP A 103 -18.63 25.66 -0.59
N GLU A 104 -19.39 25.57 0.49
CA GLU A 104 -20.65 24.82 0.56
C GLU A 104 -21.64 25.20 -0.53
N LEU A 105 -21.70 26.48 -0.92
CA LEU A 105 -22.63 26.96 -1.95
C LEU A 105 -22.25 26.47 -3.35
N GLN A 106 -20.99 26.11 -3.56
CA GLN A 106 -20.46 25.70 -4.86
C GLN A 106 -20.28 24.19 -5.01
N VAL A 107 -20.05 23.47 -3.89
CA VAL A 107 -19.74 22.04 -3.91
C VAL A 107 -20.84 21.20 -4.57
N SER A 108 -22.10 21.61 -4.44
CA SER A 108 -23.25 20.91 -5.04
C SER A 108 -23.24 20.89 -6.59
N SER A 109 -22.52 21.80 -7.23
CA SER A 109 -22.37 21.88 -8.70
C SER A 109 -21.18 21.07 -9.22
N LEU A 110 -20.39 20.46 -8.31
CA LEU A 110 -19.22 19.67 -8.69
C LEU A 110 -19.55 18.18 -8.76
N SER A 111 -18.94 17.53 -9.72
CA SER A 111 -19.08 16.08 -9.93
C SER A 111 -17.72 15.43 -10.18
N VAL A 112 -17.60 14.18 -9.74
CA VAL A 112 -16.43 13.36 -10.05
C VAL A 112 -16.36 13.15 -11.58
N GLY A 113 -15.16 13.25 -12.14
CA GLY A 113 -14.92 13.18 -13.58
C GLY A 113 -14.92 14.54 -14.30
N GLN A 114 -15.21 15.62 -13.59
CA GLN A 114 -15.22 16.97 -14.15
C GLN A 114 -13.80 17.46 -14.45
N SER A 115 -13.62 18.11 -15.62
CA SER A 115 -12.32 18.67 -16.02
C SER A 115 -12.01 19.94 -15.24
N VAL A 116 -10.75 20.11 -14.90
CA VAL A 116 -10.23 21.24 -14.13
C VAL A 116 -9.02 21.80 -14.87
N GLN A 117 -8.97 23.12 -15.05
CA GLN A 117 -7.75 23.79 -15.49
C GLN A 117 -6.94 24.17 -14.28
N VAL A 118 -5.66 23.77 -14.26
CA VAL A 118 -4.73 24.01 -13.16
C VAL A 118 -3.58 24.85 -13.67
N THR A 119 -3.26 25.92 -12.95
CA THR A 119 -2.08 26.75 -13.19
C THR A 119 -1.24 26.79 -11.93
N ALA A 120 0.08 26.77 -12.08
CA ALA A 120 1.01 26.87 -10.97
C ALA A 120 1.80 28.18 -11.04
N ASP A 121 1.95 28.86 -9.92
CA ASP A 121 2.66 30.15 -9.83
C ASP A 121 4.12 30.03 -10.28
N ALA A 122 4.72 28.86 -10.07
CA ALA A 122 6.09 28.57 -10.47
C ALA A 122 6.26 28.29 -11.98
N VAL A 123 5.16 28.04 -12.72
CA VAL A 123 5.16 27.73 -14.14
C VAL A 123 4.03 28.54 -14.82
N PRO A 124 4.18 29.87 -14.92
CA PRO A 124 3.06 30.76 -15.29
C PRO A 124 2.58 30.58 -16.74
N ASP A 125 3.43 30.09 -17.64
CA ASP A 125 3.14 29.95 -19.06
C ASP A 125 2.47 28.62 -19.44
N LYS A 126 2.18 27.75 -18.43
CA LYS A 126 1.64 26.41 -18.65
C LYS A 126 0.33 26.21 -17.90
N THR A 127 -0.67 25.71 -18.60
CA THR A 127 -1.94 25.25 -18.01
C THR A 127 -2.01 23.74 -18.11
N TYR A 128 -2.32 23.11 -17.01
CA TYR A 128 -2.45 21.66 -16.89
C TYR A 128 -3.92 21.29 -16.84
N THR A 129 -4.25 20.13 -17.36
CA THR A 129 -5.61 19.58 -17.26
C THR A 129 -5.65 18.56 -16.12
N GLY A 130 -6.53 18.81 -15.18
CA GLY A 130 -6.82 17.88 -14.09
C GLY A 130 -8.25 17.32 -14.21
N VAL A 131 -8.53 16.31 -13.42
CA VAL A 131 -9.85 15.69 -13.32
C VAL A 131 -10.24 15.57 -11.85
N VAL A 132 -11.48 15.93 -11.51
CA VAL A 132 -12.01 15.71 -10.15
C VAL A 132 -12.13 14.22 -9.89
N THR A 133 -11.36 13.71 -8.92
CA THR A 133 -11.39 12.29 -8.54
C THR A 133 -12.28 12.04 -7.33
N ARG A 134 -12.42 13.04 -6.47
CA ARG A 134 -13.21 12.90 -5.25
C ARG A 134 -13.78 14.25 -4.80
N VAL A 135 -15.07 14.25 -4.45
CA VAL A 135 -15.72 15.32 -3.68
C VAL A 135 -16.04 14.78 -2.31
N SER A 136 -15.52 15.41 -1.25
CA SER A 136 -15.77 14.96 0.13
C SER A 136 -17.22 15.20 0.51
N MET A 137 -17.85 14.22 1.16
CA MET A 137 -19.17 14.38 1.79
C MET A 137 -19.11 15.07 3.17
N LYS A 138 -17.90 15.16 3.74
CA LYS A 138 -17.68 15.78 5.03
C LYS A 138 -17.05 17.16 4.81
N GLY A 139 -17.78 18.20 5.19
CA GLY A 139 -17.29 19.56 5.26
C GLY A 139 -16.48 19.82 6.54
N THR A 140 -15.63 20.83 6.46
CA THR A 140 -14.88 21.38 7.61
C THR A 140 -15.31 22.83 7.79
N SER A 141 -15.82 23.16 8.96
CA SER A 141 -16.20 24.53 9.31
C SER A 141 -15.05 25.20 10.04
N ASN A 142 -14.66 26.37 9.56
CA ASN A 142 -13.65 27.22 10.18
C ASN A 142 -14.10 28.67 10.11
N GLY A 143 -14.23 29.33 11.26
CA GLY A 143 -14.60 30.76 11.32
C GLY A 143 -15.95 31.10 10.70
N GLY A 144 -16.93 30.17 10.71
CA GLY A 144 -18.29 30.41 10.16
C GLY A 144 -18.41 30.08 8.66
N THR A 145 -17.34 29.65 7.98
CA THR A 145 -17.37 29.20 6.61
C THR A 145 -17.17 27.69 6.56
N THR A 146 -18.05 26.98 5.86
CA THR A 146 -17.94 25.53 5.65
C THR A 146 -17.36 25.26 4.27
N THR A 147 -16.27 24.49 4.23
CA THR A 147 -15.63 24.09 2.99
C THR A 147 -15.57 22.56 2.88
N TYR A 148 -15.60 22.07 1.66
CA TYR A 148 -15.52 20.66 1.32
C TYR A 148 -14.25 20.38 0.55
N PRO A 149 -13.39 19.45 1.01
CA PRO A 149 -12.19 19.05 0.27
C PRO A 149 -12.56 18.34 -1.02
N VAL A 150 -12.04 18.82 -2.13
CA VAL A 150 -12.17 18.24 -3.48
C VAL A 150 -10.79 17.85 -3.95
N LYS A 151 -10.62 16.60 -4.38
CA LYS A 151 -9.37 16.10 -4.92
C LYS A 151 -9.38 16.13 -6.44
N VAL A 152 -8.34 16.68 -7.00
CA VAL A 152 -8.11 16.79 -8.43
C VAL A 152 -6.82 16.08 -8.78
N ARG A 153 -6.87 15.14 -9.72
CA ARG A 153 -5.71 14.43 -10.25
C ARG A 153 -5.22 15.13 -11.51
N ILE A 154 -3.91 15.28 -11.61
CA ILE A 154 -3.20 15.88 -12.73
C ILE A 154 -2.22 14.84 -13.25
N ASP A 155 -2.44 14.33 -14.46
CA ASP A 155 -1.61 13.29 -15.07
C ASP A 155 -0.39 13.88 -15.80
N GLU A 156 -0.50 15.09 -16.33
CA GLU A 156 0.62 15.82 -16.92
C GLU A 156 1.37 16.59 -15.84
N THR A 157 2.53 16.08 -15.40
CA THR A 157 3.27 16.63 -14.25
C THR A 157 4.54 17.39 -14.66
N ASP A 158 4.81 17.56 -15.95
CA ASP A 158 6.04 18.19 -16.44
C ASP A 158 6.18 19.64 -15.94
N GLY A 159 7.24 19.90 -15.19
CA GLY A 159 7.49 21.18 -14.53
C GLY A 159 6.81 21.36 -13.17
N LEU A 160 5.83 20.54 -12.80
CA LEU A 160 5.18 20.56 -11.50
C LEU A 160 5.97 19.78 -10.46
N ARG A 161 5.95 20.26 -9.23
CA ARG A 161 6.54 19.56 -8.08
C ARG A 161 5.56 19.56 -6.89
N PRO A 162 5.57 18.50 -6.07
CA PRO A 162 4.83 18.51 -4.83
C PRO A 162 5.18 19.74 -3.96
N GLY A 163 4.17 20.38 -3.36
CA GLY A 163 4.34 21.56 -2.52
C GLY A 163 4.30 22.90 -3.26
N MET A 164 4.16 22.92 -4.58
CA MET A 164 3.97 24.16 -5.34
C MET A 164 2.59 24.75 -5.07
N ASN A 165 2.51 26.09 -5.00
CA ASN A 165 1.24 26.79 -5.00
C ASN A 165 0.61 26.72 -6.39
N SER A 166 -0.66 26.41 -6.44
CA SER A 166 -1.41 26.27 -7.69
C SER A 166 -2.84 26.74 -7.53
N ASN A 167 -3.40 27.22 -8.63
CA ASN A 167 -4.76 27.68 -8.75
C ASN A 167 -5.53 26.72 -9.65
N ALA A 168 -6.81 26.52 -9.39
CA ALA A 168 -7.65 25.64 -10.18
C ALA A 168 -8.94 26.34 -10.59
N GLU A 169 -9.29 26.20 -11.85
CA GLU A 169 -10.53 26.67 -12.43
C GLU A 169 -11.39 25.48 -12.87
N ILE A 170 -12.56 25.35 -12.27
CA ILE A 170 -13.50 24.25 -12.55
C ILE A 170 -14.66 24.81 -13.35
N VAL A 171 -14.85 24.29 -14.58
CA VAL A 171 -15.99 24.65 -15.40
C VAL A 171 -17.23 23.91 -14.92
N VAL A 172 -18.09 24.57 -14.19
CA VAL A 172 -19.33 23.98 -13.63
C VAL A 172 -20.50 23.95 -14.62
N ALA A 173 -20.50 24.83 -15.62
CA ALA A 173 -21.48 24.85 -16.69
C ALA A 173 -20.86 25.41 -17.97
N GLN A 174 -21.10 24.75 -19.10
CA GLN A 174 -20.70 25.21 -20.40
C GLN A 174 -21.90 25.15 -21.37
N VAL A 175 -22.18 26.26 -22.00
CA VAL A 175 -23.20 26.31 -23.03
C VAL A 175 -22.51 26.44 -24.40
N ASN A 176 -22.68 25.43 -25.25
CA ASN A 176 -22.10 25.41 -26.57
C ASN A 176 -23.14 25.93 -27.60
N ASN A 177 -22.66 26.54 -28.67
CA ASN A 177 -23.50 27.07 -29.77
C ASN A 177 -24.56 28.11 -29.35
N THR A 178 -24.18 29.05 -28.47
CA THR A 178 -25.06 30.15 -28.09
C THR A 178 -24.54 31.47 -28.63
N ILE A 179 -25.45 32.38 -28.90
CA ILE A 179 -25.13 33.76 -29.28
C ILE A 179 -24.77 34.51 -27.99
N THR A 180 -23.56 34.99 -27.89
CA THR A 180 -23.12 35.80 -26.72
C THR A 180 -23.37 37.29 -27.03
N VAL A 181 -23.98 37.99 -26.07
CA VAL A 181 -24.19 39.43 -26.12
C VAL A 181 -23.36 40.06 -24.99
N PRO A 182 -22.57 41.10 -25.28
CA PRO A 182 -21.84 41.80 -24.21
C PRO A 182 -22.82 42.32 -23.15
N ASN A 183 -22.44 42.22 -21.89
CA ASN A 183 -23.25 42.69 -20.75
C ASN A 183 -23.70 44.16 -20.91
N ALA A 184 -22.89 44.99 -21.55
CA ALA A 184 -23.17 46.38 -21.84
C ALA A 184 -24.36 46.60 -22.87
N ALA A 185 -24.73 45.55 -23.59
CA ALA A 185 -25.84 45.57 -24.54
C ALA A 185 -27.18 45.13 -23.91
N ILE A 186 -27.17 44.73 -22.63
CA ILE A 186 -28.38 44.32 -21.91
C ILE A 186 -28.94 45.54 -21.20
N VAL A 187 -29.98 46.14 -21.73
CA VAL A 187 -30.76 47.20 -21.05
C VAL A 187 -31.80 46.50 -20.19
N ARG A 188 -31.70 46.64 -18.83
CA ARG A 188 -32.79 46.24 -17.94
C ARG A 188 -33.93 47.22 -18.13
N GLY A 189 -35.01 46.80 -18.74
CA GLY A 189 -36.26 47.53 -18.73
C GLY A 189 -36.90 47.34 -17.34
N ASP A 190 -37.21 48.45 -16.70
CA ASP A 190 -38.11 48.44 -15.55
C ASP A 190 -39.52 48.10 -16.05
N VAL A 191 -40.11 47.02 -15.49
CA VAL A 191 -41.51 46.65 -15.67
C VAL A 191 -42.28 47.04 -14.44
#